data_f4f4e0406fc07aec04d4d997a9ff4914
#
_entry.id   f4f4e0406fc07aec04d4d997a9ff4914
#
_cell.length_a   1.000
_cell.length_b   1.000
_cell.length_c   1.000
_cell.angle_alpha   90.00
_cell.angle_beta   90.00
_cell.angle_gamma   90.00
#
_symmetry.space_group_name_H-M   'P 1'
#
loop_
_entity.id
_entity.type
_entity.pdbx_description
1 polymer ?
#
loop_
_entity_poly.entity_id
_entity_poly.type
_entity_poly.pdbx_seq_one_letter_code
_entity_poly.pdbx_strand_id
1 'polypeptide(L)'
;MRHFLFTFLLVISFGANAQTVSKNLYQELKYRSIGPFRASRTVGAVGIPSQPNVFFMGVNNGGVWKSEDYGRTWNPIFDDQPTGSVGDIAVSPSNPNIIYVGSGEGLHRPDLSVGDGVFKSVDGGKTWSHVGLNDVQQIGRLIVHPTNPDIVFVAGLGHPYGPNEMRGVFRTTDGGKSWEKVFYINRNTGAIQIEFDPTNPQILYVDMWEHQEGPWENAAFSGDHSGLFKSTDGGNTWKQLTNGLPGAAQGLGRIGFGISNSNPKRLYATVDAKQNGGIYRSDDAGESWSLIQTDRRLWGRGGDFAEIRVHPKNPDIVFTGNVAAYKSSDGGKTWWSFKGAPGGDDYHRLWINPEHPDIMFFAVDQGATITVNGGKTWSSWLNQPTSQMYHVATDNQFPYWVYGGQQESGAIGTASRGNGGQISFRDWIGIGSDEYAAVAPDPKNPDLIYGGRIMRFNKKTGQSQNVAPEALRSGKYRMLRTLPLLFHPADPNMLLFGTNVLWKTMNGGEKWEIISPDLTRKQPEVPASVGDFKTEEMETMRQRAVIYAVSASPLDVNTIWAGTDDGLVHITND
;
A
#
# COMPACT_ATOMS: atom_id res chain seq x y z
N MET A 1 -72.93 4.94 32.05
CA MET A 1 -72.19 5.94 31.23
C MET A 1 -70.79 6.02 31.72
N ARG A 2 -69.87 5.42 31.00
CA ARG A 2 -68.39 5.46 31.32
C ARG A 2 -67.75 6.42 30.32
N HIS A 3 -67.13 7.48 30.82
CA HIS A 3 -66.37 8.43 30.02
C HIS A 3 -64.97 7.89 29.83
N PHE A 4 -64.56 7.70 28.57
CA PHE A 4 -63.17 7.44 28.17
C PHE A 4 -62.48 8.80 27.99
N LEU A 5 -61.48 9.09 28.78
CA LEU A 5 -60.56 10.20 28.55
C LEU A 5 -59.43 9.71 27.65
N PHE A 6 -59.33 10.25 26.44
CA PHE A 6 -58.17 10.08 25.54
C PHE A 6 -57.12 11.14 25.91
N THR A 7 -56.00 10.72 26.45
CA THR A 7 -54.85 11.60 26.67
C THR A 7 -53.98 11.57 25.42
N PHE A 8 -53.91 12.67 24.71
CA PHE A 8 -53.02 12.87 23.54
C PHE A 8 -51.60 13.17 24.07
N LEU A 9 -50.67 12.24 23.94
CA LEU A 9 -49.25 12.49 24.17
C LEU A 9 -48.64 13.20 22.97
N LEU A 10 -48.36 14.48 23.09
CA LEU A 10 -47.62 15.26 22.11
C LEU A 10 -46.13 14.90 22.25
N VAL A 11 -45.59 14.08 21.33
CA VAL A 11 -44.17 13.82 21.22
C VAL A 11 -43.54 15.00 20.47
N ILE A 12 -42.91 15.91 21.22
CA ILE A 12 -42.06 16.97 20.64
C ILE A 12 -40.72 16.33 20.27
N SER A 13 -40.55 16.01 19.00
CA SER A 13 -39.24 15.65 18.46
C SER A 13 -38.36 16.91 18.40
N PHE A 14 -37.46 17.05 19.33
CA PHE A 14 -36.34 17.99 19.17
C PHE A 14 -35.44 17.47 18.03
N GLY A 15 -35.59 18.02 16.86
CA GLY A 15 -34.60 17.88 15.80
C GLY A 15 -33.30 18.50 16.30
N ALA A 16 -32.33 17.69 16.60
CA ALA A 16 -30.96 18.17 16.82
C ALA A 16 -30.45 18.72 15.48
N ASN A 17 -30.61 20.02 15.24
CA ASN A 17 -29.92 20.70 14.17
C ASN A 17 -28.44 20.74 14.55
N ALA A 18 -27.62 19.95 13.91
CA ALA A 18 -26.18 20.09 14.00
C ALA A 18 -25.83 21.53 13.58
N GLN A 19 -25.21 22.26 14.49
CA GLN A 19 -24.84 23.64 14.24
C GLN A 19 -23.79 23.67 13.12
N THR A 20 -24.18 24.10 11.93
CA THR A 20 -23.25 24.28 10.83
C THR A 20 -22.30 25.44 11.13
N VAL A 21 -21.04 25.13 11.38
CA VAL A 21 -20.01 26.13 11.57
C VAL A 21 -19.76 26.85 10.22
N SER A 22 -19.88 28.18 10.21
CA SER A 22 -19.65 28.97 9.01
C SER A 22 -18.21 28.76 8.51
N LYS A 23 -18.05 28.58 7.20
CA LYS A 23 -16.71 28.45 6.57
C LYS A 23 -15.78 29.62 6.90
N ASN A 24 -16.32 30.82 7.08
CA ASN A 24 -15.55 32.02 7.44
C ASN A 24 -14.84 31.92 8.79
N LEU A 25 -15.27 31.02 9.67
CA LEU A 25 -14.63 30.83 10.98
C LEU A 25 -13.38 29.96 10.92
N TYR A 26 -13.21 29.15 9.87
CA TYR A 26 -12.07 28.25 9.72
C TYR A 26 -11.36 28.34 8.37
N GLN A 27 -11.72 29.30 7.51
CA GLN A 27 -11.09 29.50 6.19
C GLN A 27 -9.58 29.79 6.26
N GLU A 28 -9.10 30.33 7.38
CA GLU A 28 -7.68 30.62 7.61
C GLU A 28 -6.91 29.40 8.16
N LEU A 29 -7.61 28.30 8.51
CA LEU A 29 -6.97 27.06 8.86
C LEU A 29 -6.46 26.39 7.58
N LYS A 30 -5.13 26.27 7.46
CA LYS A 30 -4.48 25.63 6.32
C LYS A 30 -3.61 24.48 6.81
N TYR A 31 -3.69 23.38 6.10
CA TYR A 31 -2.72 22.29 6.30
C TYR A 31 -1.34 22.77 5.87
N ARG A 32 -0.32 22.37 6.62
CA ARG A 32 1.08 22.50 6.23
C ARG A 32 1.79 21.17 6.44
N SER A 33 2.70 20.83 5.53
CA SER A 33 3.55 19.67 5.69
C SER A 33 4.59 19.95 6.78
N ILE A 34 4.73 19.04 7.74
CA ILE A 34 5.80 19.05 8.74
C ILE A 34 6.82 17.93 8.49
N GLY A 35 6.71 17.23 7.35
CA GLY A 35 7.52 16.03 7.08
C GLY A 35 7.01 14.80 7.84
N PRO A 36 7.86 13.80 7.99
CA PRO A 36 9.24 13.75 7.54
C PRO A 36 9.36 13.67 6.01
N PHE A 37 10.48 14.16 5.47
CA PHE A 37 10.80 14.03 4.06
C PHE A 37 11.58 12.73 3.84
N ARG A 38 10.93 11.60 4.12
CA ARG A 38 11.56 10.27 4.10
C ARG A 38 10.94 9.32 3.10
N ALA A 39 10.03 9.85 2.29
CA ALA A 39 9.25 9.08 1.33
C ALA A 39 8.35 8.01 1.97
N SER A 40 7.46 7.43 1.20
CA SER A 40 6.58 6.34 1.63
C SER A 40 6.29 5.42 0.45
N ARG A 41 5.62 4.30 0.68
CA ARG A 41 5.29 3.32 -0.34
C ARG A 41 4.72 3.98 -1.59
N THR A 42 5.35 3.69 -2.71
CA THR A 42 5.01 4.22 -4.02
C THR A 42 4.84 3.06 -4.99
N VAL A 43 3.76 3.04 -5.75
CA VAL A 43 3.46 1.99 -6.74
C VAL A 43 3.30 2.55 -8.15
N GLY A 44 2.88 3.79 -8.30
CA GLY A 44 2.82 4.49 -9.58
C GLY A 44 4.15 5.13 -9.94
N ALA A 45 4.72 4.77 -11.09
CA ALA A 45 5.94 5.40 -11.60
C ALA A 45 5.85 5.51 -13.12
N VAL A 46 5.81 6.74 -13.63
CA VAL A 46 5.81 7.00 -15.07
C VAL A 46 6.55 8.30 -15.40
N GLY A 47 7.28 8.31 -16.51
CA GLY A 47 7.89 9.50 -17.10
C GLY A 47 7.29 9.82 -18.45
N ILE A 48 7.63 10.98 -19.00
CA ILE A 48 7.27 11.38 -20.37
C ILE A 48 8.49 11.15 -21.26
N PRO A 49 8.45 10.23 -22.26
CA PRO A 49 9.63 9.94 -23.08
C PRO A 49 10.24 11.17 -23.75
N SER A 50 9.42 12.03 -24.34
CA SER A 50 9.84 13.27 -25.01
C SER A 50 10.23 14.42 -24.04
N GLN A 51 9.98 14.28 -22.74
CA GLN A 51 10.32 15.24 -21.69
C GLN A 51 11.10 14.49 -20.59
N PRO A 52 12.37 14.16 -20.81
CA PRO A 52 13.11 13.21 -19.99
C PRO A 52 13.35 13.64 -18.53
N ASN A 53 13.06 14.91 -18.20
CA ASN A 53 13.12 15.48 -16.86
C ASN A 53 11.78 15.41 -16.09
N VAL A 54 10.68 15.00 -16.74
CA VAL A 54 9.33 15.01 -16.16
C VAL A 54 8.90 13.60 -15.73
N PHE A 55 8.48 13.50 -14.46
CA PHE A 55 8.05 12.25 -13.84
C PHE A 55 6.81 12.45 -12.97
N PHE A 56 5.99 11.41 -12.88
CA PHE A 56 4.83 11.34 -11.98
C PHE A 56 4.99 10.15 -11.05
N MET A 57 4.84 10.39 -9.76
CA MET A 57 4.92 9.43 -8.68
C MET A 57 3.54 9.25 -8.06
N GLY A 58 3.05 8.01 -7.99
CA GLY A 58 1.81 7.63 -7.31
C GLY A 58 2.13 6.99 -5.97
N VAL A 59 1.85 7.72 -4.91
CA VAL A 59 2.09 7.29 -3.52
C VAL A 59 0.84 6.62 -2.99
N ASN A 60 0.97 5.46 -2.38
CA ASN A 60 -0.17 4.62 -1.98
C ASN A 60 -1.28 5.37 -1.25
N ASN A 61 -0.95 6.16 -0.25
CA ASN A 61 -1.90 6.96 0.52
C ASN A 61 -1.53 8.46 0.51
N GLY A 62 -0.72 8.88 -0.47
CA GLY A 62 -0.16 10.23 -0.54
C GLY A 62 -0.45 10.97 -1.84
N GLY A 63 -1.36 10.47 -2.69
CA GLY A 63 -1.75 11.11 -3.94
C GLY A 63 -0.69 11.03 -5.03
N VAL A 64 -0.80 11.95 -6.00
CA VAL A 64 0.10 12.03 -7.16
C VAL A 64 1.02 13.24 -7.03
N TRP A 65 2.29 13.00 -7.28
CA TRP A 65 3.34 14.03 -7.23
C TRP A 65 4.03 14.15 -8.58
N LYS A 66 4.35 15.36 -8.99
CA LYS A 66 5.05 15.67 -10.24
C LYS A 66 6.43 16.25 -9.96
N SER A 67 7.44 15.75 -10.67
CA SER A 67 8.78 16.35 -10.76
C SER A 67 9.03 16.82 -12.18
N GLU A 68 9.70 17.96 -12.34
CA GLU A 68 10.13 18.53 -13.63
C GLU A 68 11.64 18.75 -13.69
N ASP A 69 12.38 18.14 -12.76
CA ASP A 69 13.82 18.33 -12.56
C ASP A 69 14.57 17.04 -12.20
N TYR A 70 14.16 15.89 -12.79
CA TYR A 70 14.73 14.58 -12.56
C TYR A 70 14.59 14.08 -11.12
N GLY A 71 13.47 14.40 -10.45
CA GLY A 71 13.18 13.96 -9.08
C GLY A 71 13.92 14.74 -7.99
N ARG A 72 14.44 15.93 -8.27
CA ARG A 72 15.07 16.79 -7.24
C ARG A 72 14.03 17.48 -6.37
N THR A 73 12.93 17.92 -7.00
CA THR A 73 11.77 18.47 -6.29
C THR A 73 10.49 17.77 -6.73
N TRP A 74 9.53 17.67 -5.82
CA TRP A 74 8.24 17.03 -6.03
C TRP A 74 7.12 17.96 -5.60
N ASN A 75 6.14 18.18 -6.48
CA ASN A 75 4.97 19.00 -6.24
C ASN A 75 3.72 18.14 -6.22
N PRO A 76 2.85 18.25 -5.21
CA PRO A 76 1.57 17.54 -5.19
C PRO A 76 0.65 18.12 -6.26
N ILE A 77 -0.03 17.23 -6.97
CA ILE A 77 -0.95 17.61 -8.05
C ILE A 77 -2.32 16.95 -7.94
N PHE A 78 -2.61 16.29 -6.81
CA PHE A 78 -3.82 15.48 -6.63
C PHE A 78 -4.53 15.76 -5.30
N ASP A 79 -4.12 16.79 -4.56
CA ASP A 79 -4.59 17.07 -3.18
C ASP A 79 -6.07 17.46 -3.10
N ASP A 80 -6.66 17.97 -4.18
CA ASP A 80 -8.08 18.35 -4.25
C ASP A 80 -9.02 17.15 -4.55
N GLN A 81 -8.47 15.92 -4.69
CA GLN A 81 -9.27 14.75 -4.98
C GLN A 81 -9.75 14.05 -3.69
N PRO A 82 -10.88 13.32 -3.74
CA PRO A 82 -11.49 12.70 -2.56
C PRO A 82 -10.69 11.51 -2.00
N THR A 83 -9.69 11.01 -2.74
CA THR A 83 -8.82 9.92 -2.32
C THR A 83 -7.35 10.24 -2.55
N GLY A 84 -6.49 9.84 -1.63
CA GLY A 84 -5.03 9.84 -1.81
C GLY A 84 -4.47 8.48 -2.21
N SER A 85 -5.32 7.44 -2.28
CA SER A 85 -4.89 6.08 -2.64
C SER A 85 -4.64 5.98 -4.15
N VAL A 86 -3.43 5.59 -4.55
CA VAL A 86 -3.03 5.49 -5.96
C VAL A 86 -2.48 4.08 -6.23
N GLY A 87 -3.03 3.42 -7.26
CA GLY A 87 -2.57 2.11 -7.71
C GLY A 87 -1.69 2.19 -8.96
N ASP A 88 -2.04 3.04 -9.92
CA ASP A 88 -1.21 3.26 -11.11
C ASP A 88 -1.46 4.62 -11.76
N ILE A 89 -0.51 5.08 -12.57
CA ILE A 89 -0.58 6.30 -13.35
C ILE A 89 -0.17 6.00 -14.79
N ALA A 90 -0.95 6.45 -15.77
CA ALA A 90 -0.57 6.41 -17.17
C ALA A 90 -0.67 7.77 -17.83
N VAL A 91 0.39 8.14 -18.53
CA VAL A 91 0.43 9.31 -19.42
C VAL A 91 0.16 8.84 -20.85
N SER A 92 -0.72 9.54 -21.56
CA SER A 92 -1.00 9.20 -22.95
C SER A 92 0.25 9.38 -23.83
N PRO A 93 0.68 8.35 -24.57
CA PRO A 93 1.83 8.46 -25.47
C PRO A 93 1.64 9.51 -26.59
N SER A 94 0.39 9.67 -27.07
CA SER A 94 0.07 10.63 -28.15
C SER A 94 -0.14 12.06 -27.68
N ASN A 95 -0.44 12.27 -26.38
CA ASN A 95 -0.64 13.60 -25.80
C ASN A 95 -0.29 13.60 -24.30
N PRO A 96 0.89 14.06 -23.90
CA PRO A 96 1.35 14.00 -22.51
C PRO A 96 0.56 14.90 -21.54
N ASN A 97 -0.34 15.76 -22.02
CA ASN A 97 -1.26 16.50 -21.17
C ASN A 97 -2.43 15.63 -20.68
N ILE A 98 -2.67 14.48 -21.32
CA ILE A 98 -3.72 13.56 -20.91
C ILE A 98 -3.10 12.49 -20.01
N ILE A 99 -3.57 12.48 -18.75
CA ILE A 99 -3.07 11.58 -17.71
C ILE A 99 -4.26 10.89 -17.07
N TYR A 100 -4.13 9.60 -16.81
CA TYR A 100 -5.10 8.83 -16.06
C TYR A 100 -4.46 8.31 -14.76
N VAL A 101 -5.23 8.31 -13.68
CA VAL A 101 -4.86 7.75 -12.38
C VAL A 101 -5.89 6.70 -12.01
N GLY A 102 -5.45 5.49 -11.76
CA GLY A 102 -6.23 4.44 -11.14
C GLY A 102 -6.01 4.46 -9.63
N SER A 103 -7.09 4.62 -8.86
CA SER A 103 -7.01 4.66 -7.41
C SER A 103 -7.12 3.26 -6.78
N GLY A 104 -6.83 3.17 -5.47
CA GLY A 104 -6.58 1.90 -4.81
C GLY A 104 -5.13 1.46 -4.96
N GLU A 105 -4.60 0.69 -4.02
CA GLU A 105 -3.14 0.50 -3.95
C GLU A 105 -2.56 -0.46 -4.98
N GLY A 106 -3.39 -1.25 -5.65
CA GLY A 106 -2.93 -2.21 -6.67
C GLY A 106 -1.99 -3.30 -6.16
N LEU A 107 -1.99 -3.53 -4.86
CA LEU A 107 -1.20 -4.53 -4.14
C LEU A 107 -2.11 -5.49 -3.38
N HIS A 108 -1.53 -6.51 -2.79
CA HIS A 108 -2.22 -7.42 -1.89
C HIS A 108 -1.57 -7.35 -0.50
N ARG A 109 -2.17 -6.56 0.39
CA ARG A 109 -1.66 -6.25 1.74
C ARG A 109 -2.82 -6.13 2.73
N PRO A 110 -2.60 -6.39 4.03
CA PRO A 110 -3.66 -6.26 5.04
C PRO A 110 -4.03 -4.80 5.37
N ASP A 111 -3.22 -3.84 4.99
CA ASP A 111 -3.35 -2.41 5.30
C ASP A 111 -3.76 -1.55 4.09
N LEU A 112 -4.54 -2.11 3.17
CA LEU A 112 -4.95 -1.45 1.93
C LEU A 112 -5.96 -0.33 2.16
N SER A 113 -5.72 0.82 1.52
CA SER A 113 -6.70 1.88 1.39
C SER A 113 -7.59 1.67 0.17
N VAL A 114 -8.86 1.96 0.34
CA VAL A 114 -9.88 1.84 -0.72
C VAL A 114 -9.71 2.98 -1.72
N GLY A 115 -9.71 2.63 -3.01
CA GLY A 115 -9.77 3.59 -4.11
C GLY A 115 -11.20 4.03 -4.45
N ASP A 116 -11.28 4.99 -5.36
CA ASP A 116 -12.52 5.58 -5.88
C ASP A 116 -12.48 5.61 -7.43
N GLY A 117 -12.11 4.50 -8.06
CA GLY A 117 -12.08 4.36 -9.50
C GLY A 117 -10.97 5.14 -10.22
N VAL A 118 -11.33 5.79 -11.34
CA VAL A 118 -10.39 6.41 -12.27
C VAL A 118 -10.58 7.92 -12.34
N PHE A 119 -9.45 8.64 -12.33
CA PHE A 119 -9.38 10.09 -12.53
C PHE A 119 -8.62 10.41 -13.81
N LYS A 120 -9.04 11.48 -14.51
CA LYS A 120 -8.45 11.97 -15.76
C LYS A 120 -8.07 13.45 -15.64
N SER A 121 -6.86 13.78 -16.08
CA SER A 121 -6.44 15.15 -16.37
C SER A 121 -6.27 15.34 -17.88
N VAL A 122 -6.54 16.55 -18.38
CA VAL A 122 -6.34 16.93 -19.79
C VAL A 122 -5.37 18.10 -19.94
N ASP A 123 -4.77 18.54 -18.83
CA ASP A 123 -3.92 19.75 -18.74
C ASP A 123 -2.58 19.49 -18.03
N GLY A 124 -2.10 18.23 -18.08
CA GLY A 124 -0.80 17.84 -17.51
C GLY A 124 -0.80 17.73 -15.99
N GLY A 125 -1.97 17.41 -15.40
CA GLY A 125 -2.14 17.20 -13.96
C GLY A 125 -2.50 18.47 -13.17
N LYS A 126 -2.89 19.57 -13.84
CA LYS A 126 -3.32 20.79 -13.13
C LYS A 126 -4.73 20.69 -12.59
N THR A 127 -5.61 20.03 -13.32
CA THR A 127 -6.99 19.74 -12.89
C THR A 127 -7.33 18.28 -13.17
N TRP A 128 -8.27 17.74 -12.39
CA TRP A 128 -8.69 16.37 -12.46
C TRP A 128 -10.20 16.23 -12.50
N SER A 129 -10.68 15.24 -13.24
CA SER A 129 -12.08 14.83 -13.27
C SER A 129 -12.17 13.35 -12.94
N HIS A 130 -13.10 12.99 -12.06
CA HIS A 130 -13.46 11.61 -11.83
C HIS A 130 -14.21 11.07 -13.07
N VAL A 131 -13.80 9.92 -13.59
CA VAL A 131 -14.29 9.37 -14.86
C VAL A 131 -14.86 7.95 -14.72
N GLY A 132 -15.27 7.55 -13.51
CA GLY A 132 -16.01 6.32 -13.27
C GLY A 132 -15.22 5.21 -12.61
N LEU A 133 -15.82 4.01 -12.60
CA LEU A 133 -15.32 2.81 -11.92
C LEU A 133 -15.19 2.96 -10.40
N ASN A 134 -16.04 3.76 -9.76
CA ASN A 134 -16.01 4.09 -8.33
C ASN A 134 -15.89 2.85 -7.43
N ASP A 135 -16.59 1.76 -7.79
CA ASP A 135 -16.61 0.54 -6.98
C ASP A 135 -15.47 -0.45 -7.34
N VAL A 136 -14.58 -0.09 -8.26
CA VAL A 136 -13.30 -0.80 -8.43
C VAL A 136 -12.33 -0.25 -7.41
N GLN A 137 -12.30 -0.87 -6.26
CA GLN A 137 -11.57 -0.38 -5.09
C GLN A 137 -10.05 -0.49 -5.20
N GLN A 138 -9.56 -1.40 -6.05
CA GLN A 138 -8.14 -1.63 -6.25
C GLN A 138 -7.84 -1.73 -7.74
N ILE A 139 -7.02 -0.82 -8.26
CA ILE A 139 -6.56 -0.82 -9.66
C ILE A 139 -5.07 -1.11 -9.70
N GLY A 140 -4.70 -2.28 -10.25
CA GLY A 140 -3.31 -2.70 -10.34
C GLY A 140 -2.54 -2.08 -11.50
N ARG A 141 -3.25 -1.84 -12.62
CA ARG A 141 -2.66 -1.26 -13.83
C ARG A 141 -3.70 -0.55 -14.66
N LEU A 142 -3.29 0.55 -15.31
CA LEU A 142 -4.04 1.13 -16.41
C LEU A 142 -3.11 1.48 -17.58
N ILE A 143 -3.61 1.30 -18.80
CA ILE A 143 -2.85 1.58 -20.02
C ILE A 143 -3.70 2.41 -20.99
N VAL A 144 -3.05 3.39 -21.63
CA VAL A 144 -3.66 4.25 -22.64
C VAL A 144 -3.18 3.82 -24.02
N HIS A 145 -4.11 3.71 -24.96
CA HIS A 145 -3.80 3.33 -26.33
C HIS A 145 -2.75 4.30 -26.95
N PRO A 146 -1.74 3.79 -27.68
CA PRO A 146 -0.59 4.59 -28.11
C PRO A 146 -0.93 5.79 -28.98
N THR A 147 -2.02 5.74 -29.76
CA THR A 147 -2.40 6.80 -30.70
C THR A 147 -3.77 7.45 -30.43
N ASN A 148 -4.60 6.84 -29.56
CA ASN A 148 -5.91 7.38 -29.21
C ASN A 148 -6.06 7.48 -27.68
N PRO A 149 -5.95 8.69 -27.10
CA PRO A 149 -5.99 8.87 -25.65
C PRO A 149 -7.35 8.57 -25.00
N ASP A 150 -8.41 8.40 -25.79
CA ASP A 150 -9.73 8.07 -25.29
C ASP A 150 -9.98 6.55 -25.15
N ILE A 151 -9.06 5.73 -25.64
CA ILE A 151 -9.07 4.28 -25.43
C ILE A 151 -8.15 3.94 -24.25
N VAL A 152 -8.75 3.43 -23.16
CA VAL A 152 -8.02 3.05 -21.94
C VAL A 152 -8.50 1.69 -21.46
N PHE A 153 -7.56 0.89 -21.00
CA PHE A 153 -7.84 -0.37 -20.31
C PHE A 153 -7.41 -0.26 -18.85
N VAL A 154 -8.21 -0.85 -17.96
CA VAL A 154 -7.98 -0.90 -16.51
C VAL A 154 -8.00 -2.34 -16.05
N ALA A 155 -6.93 -2.76 -15.38
CA ALA A 155 -6.83 -4.01 -14.66
C ALA A 155 -7.36 -3.80 -13.23
N GLY A 156 -8.58 -4.28 -12.98
CA GLY A 156 -9.29 -4.13 -11.71
C GLY A 156 -9.14 -5.37 -10.84
N LEU A 157 -8.53 -5.20 -9.67
CA LEU A 157 -8.48 -6.22 -8.62
C LEU A 157 -9.80 -6.32 -7.87
N GLY A 158 -10.65 -5.27 -7.93
CA GLY A 158 -11.91 -5.18 -7.23
C GLY A 158 -11.76 -4.95 -5.73
N HIS A 159 -12.70 -5.44 -4.94
CA HIS A 159 -12.62 -5.37 -3.48
C HIS A 159 -11.59 -6.38 -2.96
N PRO A 160 -10.65 -5.99 -2.08
CA PRO A 160 -9.63 -6.88 -1.56
C PRO A 160 -10.22 -7.93 -0.59
N TYR A 161 -11.27 -7.56 0.15
CA TYR A 161 -11.93 -8.41 1.14
C TYR A 161 -13.25 -8.94 0.59
N GLY A 162 -13.31 -10.24 0.35
CA GLY A 162 -14.51 -10.92 -0.12
C GLY A 162 -14.70 -10.98 -1.64
N PRO A 163 -15.53 -11.92 -2.09
CA PRO A 163 -15.90 -12.08 -3.50
C PRO A 163 -16.72 -10.90 -3.99
N ASN A 164 -16.45 -10.41 -5.21
CA ASN A 164 -17.21 -9.29 -5.78
C ASN A 164 -17.16 -9.28 -7.32
N GLU A 165 -18.11 -8.55 -7.92
CA GLU A 165 -18.25 -8.45 -9.37
C GLU A 165 -17.34 -7.37 -10.00
N MET A 166 -16.64 -6.56 -9.21
CA MET A 166 -15.81 -5.45 -9.70
C MET A 166 -14.37 -5.87 -10.01
N ARG A 167 -14.17 -7.15 -10.27
CA ARG A 167 -12.91 -7.76 -10.71
C ARG A 167 -12.88 -7.93 -12.22
N GLY A 168 -11.69 -7.85 -12.83
CA GLY A 168 -11.49 -8.09 -14.25
C GLY A 168 -10.90 -6.91 -15.03
N VAL A 169 -11.05 -6.93 -16.35
CA VAL A 169 -10.56 -5.88 -17.24
C VAL A 169 -11.72 -5.00 -17.69
N PHE A 170 -11.54 -3.69 -17.51
CA PHE A 170 -12.48 -2.67 -17.98
C PHE A 170 -11.86 -1.87 -19.12
N ARG A 171 -12.69 -1.49 -20.10
CA ARG A 171 -12.29 -0.68 -21.26
C ARG A 171 -13.19 0.53 -21.41
N THR A 172 -12.61 1.67 -21.72
CA THR A 172 -13.33 2.82 -22.30
C THR A 172 -12.84 3.10 -23.71
N THR A 173 -13.70 3.64 -24.57
CA THR A 173 -13.36 4.10 -25.92
C THR A 173 -13.74 5.56 -26.13
N ASP A 174 -14.21 6.23 -25.09
CA ASP A 174 -14.75 7.60 -25.09
C ASP A 174 -14.11 8.50 -24.00
N GLY A 175 -12.94 8.09 -23.52
CA GLY A 175 -12.15 8.85 -22.55
C GLY A 175 -12.67 8.79 -21.12
N GLY A 176 -13.39 7.71 -20.78
CA GLY A 176 -13.91 7.47 -19.43
C GLY A 176 -15.35 7.93 -19.21
N LYS A 177 -16.08 8.36 -20.26
CA LYS A 177 -17.50 8.69 -20.14
C LYS A 177 -18.36 7.44 -19.92
N SER A 178 -17.93 6.32 -20.49
CA SER A 178 -18.50 4.99 -20.28
C SER A 178 -17.43 3.92 -20.16
N TRP A 179 -17.73 2.84 -19.44
CA TRP A 179 -16.85 1.71 -19.22
C TRP A 179 -17.56 0.39 -19.50
N GLU A 180 -16.86 -0.50 -20.19
CA GLU A 180 -17.29 -1.86 -20.47
C GLU A 180 -16.37 -2.84 -19.75
N LYS A 181 -16.92 -3.86 -19.08
CA LYS A 181 -16.14 -4.98 -18.54
C LYS A 181 -15.90 -5.99 -19.67
N VAL A 182 -14.71 -5.96 -20.25
CA VAL A 182 -14.36 -6.76 -21.45
C VAL A 182 -13.74 -8.12 -21.11
N PHE A 183 -13.32 -8.34 -19.86
CA PHE A 183 -12.86 -9.64 -19.41
C PHE A 183 -13.19 -9.86 -17.93
N TYR A 184 -13.85 -10.96 -17.66
CA TYR A 184 -14.26 -11.38 -16.32
C TYR A 184 -14.27 -12.90 -16.25
N ILE A 185 -13.72 -13.48 -15.19
CA ILE A 185 -13.69 -14.92 -14.97
C ILE A 185 -14.71 -15.30 -13.89
N ASN A 186 -14.52 -14.80 -12.67
CA ASN A 186 -15.39 -15.04 -11.54
C ASN A 186 -15.19 -13.98 -10.45
N ARG A 187 -15.95 -14.07 -9.35
CA ARG A 187 -15.95 -13.11 -8.24
C ARG A 187 -14.66 -13.08 -7.41
N ASN A 188 -13.75 -14.04 -7.60
CA ASN A 188 -12.51 -14.18 -6.84
C ASN A 188 -11.26 -13.81 -7.66
N THR A 189 -11.39 -13.67 -9.00
CA THR A 189 -10.26 -13.47 -9.91
C THR A 189 -10.27 -12.07 -10.49
N GLY A 190 -9.31 -11.24 -10.09
CA GLY A 190 -9.12 -9.88 -10.57
C GLY A 190 -8.00 -9.77 -11.61
N ALA A 191 -7.99 -8.69 -12.39
CA ALA A 191 -6.85 -8.34 -13.23
C ALA A 191 -5.88 -7.45 -12.45
N ILE A 192 -4.57 -7.73 -12.52
CA ILE A 192 -3.57 -6.94 -11.81
C ILE A 192 -2.59 -6.24 -12.75
N GLN A 193 -2.27 -6.85 -13.88
CA GLN A 193 -1.38 -6.25 -14.88
C GLN A 193 -1.98 -6.44 -16.28
N ILE A 194 -1.93 -5.38 -17.11
CA ILE A 194 -2.33 -5.41 -18.51
C ILE A 194 -1.33 -4.58 -19.33
N GLU A 195 -0.97 -5.04 -20.52
CA GLU A 195 -0.08 -4.30 -21.44
C GLU A 195 -0.44 -4.56 -22.90
N PHE A 196 -0.23 -3.54 -23.74
CA PHE A 196 -0.26 -3.70 -25.20
C PHE A 196 1.02 -4.35 -25.72
N ASP A 197 0.89 -5.10 -26.80
CA ASP A 197 2.03 -5.35 -27.68
C ASP A 197 2.55 -4.00 -28.21
N PRO A 198 3.85 -3.70 -28.08
CA PRO A 198 4.40 -2.39 -28.43
C PRO A 198 4.32 -2.03 -29.92
N THR A 199 4.05 -3.01 -30.79
CA THR A 199 3.95 -2.83 -32.25
C THR A 199 2.53 -2.96 -32.79
N ASN A 200 1.61 -3.57 -32.02
CA ASN A 200 0.23 -3.78 -32.43
C ASN A 200 -0.74 -3.69 -31.25
N PRO A 201 -1.44 -2.56 -31.06
CA PRO A 201 -2.35 -2.37 -29.93
C PRO A 201 -3.63 -3.21 -29.99
N GLN A 202 -3.86 -4.00 -31.05
CA GLN A 202 -4.90 -5.03 -31.07
C GLN A 202 -4.50 -6.26 -30.25
N ILE A 203 -3.21 -6.41 -29.95
CA ILE A 203 -2.70 -7.49 -29.11
C ILE A 203 -2.49 -6.95 -27.68
N LEU A 204 -3.13 -7.63 -26.72
CA LEU A 204 -3.00 -7.33 -25.29
C LEU A 204 -2.66 -8.59 -24.51
N TYR A 205 -1.96 -8.40 -23.43
CA TYR A 205 -1.70 -9.44 -22.42
C TYR A 205 -2.22 -8.97 -21.07
N VAL A 206 -2.79 -9.89 -20.29
CA VAL A 206 -3.31 -9.60 -18.94
C VAL A 206 -3.01 -10.75 -17.99
N ASP A 207 -2.55 -10.41 -16.79
CA ASP A 207 -2.50 -11.33 -15.65
C ASP A 207 -3.82 -11.26 -14.90
N MET A 208 -4.51 -12.39 -14.86
CA MET A 208 -5.70 -12.62 -14.05
C MET A 208 -5.29 -13.42 -12.82
N TRP A 209 -5.53 -12.86 -11.66
CA TRP A 209 -5.06 -13.39 -10.39
C TRP A 209 -6.23 -13.67 -9.43
N GLU A 210 -6.37 -14.94 -9.05
CA GLU A 210 -7.32 -15.34 -8.02
C GLU A 210 -6.68 -15.14 -6.66
N HIS A 211 -7.20 -14.16 -5.91
CA HIS A 211 -6.63 -13.71 -4.65
C HIS A 211 -7.69 -13.14 -3.73
N GLN A 212 -7.40 -13.15 -2.45
CA GLN A 212 -8.23 -12.50 -1.44
C GLN A 212 -7.45 -12.20 -0.17
N GLU A 213 -7.69 -11.02 0.39
CA GLU A 213 -7.27 -10.67 1.73
C GLU A 213 -8.23 -11.28 2.75
N GLY A 214 -7.69 -11.75 3.86
CA GLY A 214 -8.43 -12.33 4.97
C GLY A 214 -8.10 -11.65 6.29
N PRO A 215 -8.82 -11.99 7.36
CA PRO A 215 -8.57 -11.43 8.68
C PRO A 215 -7.20 -11.87 9.22
N TRP A 216 -6.63 -11.06 10.12
CA TRP A 216 -5.37 -11.31 10.85
C TRP A 216 -4.15 -11.59 9.94
N GLU A 217 -4.03 -10.83 8.86
CA GLU A 217 -2.97 -10.96 7.85
C GLU A 217 -2.96 -12.33 7.14
N ASN A 218 -4.09 -13.03 7.11
CA ASN A 218 -4.23 -14.19 6.26
C ASN A 218 -4.67 -13.77 4.89
N ALA A 219 -4.04 -14.33 3.89
CA ALA A 219 -4.36 -14.05 2.51
C ALA A 219 -4.24 -15.31 1.67
N ALA A 220 -5.02 -15.38 0.62
CA ALA A 220 -4.84 -16.36 -0.42
C ALA A 220 -4.21 -15.70 -1.65
N PHE A 221 -3.09 -16.24 -2.08
CA PHE A 221 -2.28 -15.70 -3.17
C PHE A 221 -2.29 -16.58 -4.41
N SER A 222 -3.07 -17.65 -4.43
CA SER A 222 -3.19 -18.58 -5.56
C SER A 222 -4.60 -19.16 -5.64
N GLY A 223 -5.04 -19.47 -6.85
CA GLY A 223 -6.32 -20.12 -7.11
C GLY A 223 -6.38 -20.73 -8.49
N ASP A 224 -7.42 -21.52 -8.74
CA ASP A 224 -7.55 -22.34 -9.95
C ASP A 224 -7.70 -21.53 -11.25
N HIS A 225 -8.08 -20.25 -11.10
CA HIS A 225 -8.37 -19.37 -12.23
C HIS A 225 -7.29 -18.31 -12.47
N SER A 226 -6.16 -18.37 -11.73
CA SER A 226 -5.00 -17.53 -12.02
C SER A 226 -4.36 -17.89 -13.36
N GLY A 227 -3.85 -16.89 -14.07
CA GLY A 227 -3.15 -17.16 -15.33
C GLY A 227 -2.90 -15.94 -16.19
N LEU A 228 -2.01 -16.12 -17.16
CA LEU A 228 -1.71 -15.13 -18.19
C LEU A 228 -2.61 -15.35 -19.40
N PHE A 229 -3.23 -14.29 -19.89
CA PHE A 229 -4.14 -14.32 -21.04
C PHE A 229 -3.70 -13.35 -22.12
N LYS A 230 -4.04 -13.67 -23.37
CA LYS A 230 -3.75 -12.88 -24.56
C LYS A 230 -5.02 -12.61 -25.35
N SER A 231 -5.20 -11.37 -25.79
CA SER A 231 -6.17 -10.96 -26.79
C SER A 231 -5.45 -10.59 -28.08
N THR A 232 -6.08 -10.80 -29.23
CA THR A 232 -5.58 -10.40 -30.55
C THR A 232 -6.58 -9.55 -31.35
N ASP A 233 -7.64 -9.10 -30.68
CA ASP A 233 -8.79 -8.39 -31.27
C ASP A 233 -9.18 -7.13 -30.46
N GLY A 234 -8.20 -6.48 -29.82
CA GLY A 234 -8.43 -5.27 -29.05
C GLY A 234 -9.17 -5.50 -27.74
N GLY A 235 -9.01 -6.68 -27.14
CA GLY A 235 -9.60 -7.03 -25.84
C GLY A 235 -11.03 -7.56 -25.92
N ASN A 236 -11.55 -7.92 -27.10
CA ASN A 236 -12.91 -8.47 -27.23
C ASN A 236 -12.97 -9.96 -26.87
N THR A 237 -11.91 -10.72 -27.18
CA THR A 237 -11.78 -12.12 -26.77
C THR A 237 -10.40 -12.39 -26.17
N TRP A 238 -10.34 -13.40 -25.28
CA TRP A 238 -9.14 -13.72 -24.50
C TRP A 238 -8.86 -15.21 -24.48
N LYS A 239 -7.60 -15.58 -24.71
CA LYS A 239 -7.09 -16.95 -24.68
C LYS A 239 -6.07 -17.11 -23.56
N GLN A 240 -6.22 -18.10 -22.70
CA GLN A 240 -5.22 -18.41 -21.68
C GLN A 240 -3.95 -19.00 -22.29
N LEU A 241 -2.81 -18.55 -21.84
CA LEU A 241 -1.48 -19.03 -22.24
C LEU A 241 -1.02 -20.08 -21.21
N THR A 242 -1.05 -21.35 -21.59
CA THR A 242 -0.78 -22.47 -20.66
C THR A 242 0.45 -23.29 -21.04
N ASN A 243 0.91 -23.20 -22.30
CA ASN A 243 1.99 -24.05 -22.78
C ASN A 243 3.35 -23.67 -22.14
N GLY A 244 3.82 -24.52 -21.24
CA GLY A 244 5.07 -24.36 -20.50
C GLY A 244 4.97 -23.52 -19.22
N LEU A 245 3.83 -22.87 -18.91
CA LEU A 245 3.57 -22.21 -17.62
C LEU A 245 2.97 -23.20 -16.60
N PRO A 246 3.23 -23.02 -15.30
CA PRO A 246 2.49 -23.75 -14.27
C PRO A 246 1.00 -23.35 -14.27
N GLY A 247 0.15 -24.25 -13.83
CA GLY A 247 -1.29 -24.04 -13.69
C GLY A 247 -1.79 -24.29 -12.28
N ALA A 248 -3.10 -24.47 -12.13
CA ALA A 248 -3.77 -24.70 -10.85
C ALA A 248 -3.14 -25.83 -10.04
N ALA A 249 -2.82 -26.98 -10.68
CA ALA A 249 -2.22 -28.13 -10.02
C ALA A 249 -0.83 -27.84 -9.40
N GLN A 250 -0.12 -26.82 -9.89
CA GLN A 250 1.15 -26.34 -9.34
C GLN A 250 0.96 -25.19 -8.33
N GLY A 251 -0.27 -24.82 -8.01
CA GLY A 251 -0.59 -23.72 -7.11
C GLY A 251 -0.15 -22.36 -7.68
N LEU A 252 -0.57 -22.08 -8.91
CA LEU A 252 -0.27 -20.85 -9.61
C LEU A 252 -0.90 -19.65 -8.88
N GLY A 253 -0.08 -18.66 -8.57
CA GLY A 253 -0.46 -17.36 -8.05
C GLY A 253 -0.37 -16.27 -9.13
N ARG A 254 0.31 -15.16 -8.79
CA ARG A 254 0.49 -13.99 -9.64
C ARG A 254 1.58 -14.20 -10.71
N ILE A 255 1.35 -13.64 -11.90
CA ILE A 255 2.32 -13.58 -12.98
C ILE A 255 2.61 -12.13 -13.33
N GLY A 256 3.81 -11.65 -13.04
CA GLY A 256 4.28 -10.40 -13.64
C GLY A 256 4.90 -10.68 -15.00
N PHE A 257 4.74 -9.77 -15.96
CA PHE A 257 5.31 -9.97 -17.29
C PHE A 257 5.84 -8.69 -17.92
N GLY A 258 6.79 -8.84 -18.85
CA GLY A 258 7.35 -7.73 -19.61
C GLY A 258 7.57 -8.14 -21.06
N ILE A 259 7.16 -7.25 -21.98
CA ILE A 259 7.26 -7.43 -23.42
C ILE A 259 8.46 -6.65 -23.94
N SER A 260 9.26 -7.23 -24.83
CA SER A 260 10.37 -6.52 -25.44
C SER A 260 9.89 -5.58 -26.55
N ASN A 261 10.17 -4.28 -26.43
CA ASN A 261 9.84 -3.31 -27.48
C ASN A 261 10.61 -3.58 -28.79
N SER A 262 11.88 -4.02 -28.69
CA SER A 262 12.71 -4.29 -29.87
C SER A 262 12.47 -5.65 -30.52
N ASN A 263 11.80 -6.57 -29.81
CA ASN A 263 11.40 -7.88 -30.31
C ASN A 263 10.11 -8.34 -29.60
N PRO A 264 8.91 -7.96 -30.05
CA PRO A 264 7.65 -8.27 -29.37
C PRO A 264 7.32 -9.75 -29.25
N LYS A 265 8.02 -10.62 -29.97
CA LYS A 265 7.92 -12.08 -29.80
C LYS A 265 8.59 -12.55 -28.51
N ARG A 266 9.50 -11.74 -27.95
CA ARG A 266 10.17 -12.06 -26.69
C ARG A 266 9.46 -11.43 -25.50
N LEU A 267 9.00 -12.29 -24.61
CA LEU A 267 8.41 -11.94 -23.33
C LEU A 267 9.18 -12.63 -22.20
N TYR A 268 9.16 -12.00 -21.05
CA TYR A 268 9.60 -12.60 -19.78
C TYR A 268 8.49 -12.53 -18.77
N ALA A 269 8.47 -13.49 -17.85
CA ALA A 269 7.51 -13.50 -16.74
C ALA A 269 8.18 -13.91 -15.44
N THR A 270 7.79 -13.23 -14.34
CA THR A 270 7.96 -13.71 -12.97
C THR A 270 6.71 -14.50 -12.62
N VAL A 271 6.85 -15.76 -12.24
CA VAL A 271 5.72 -16.65 -11.97
C VAL A 271 5.78 -17.11 -10.53
N ASP A 272 4.84 -16.67 -9.73
CA ASP A 272 4.64 -17.19 -8.38
C ASP A 272 3.82 -18.47 -8.44
N ALA A 273 4.41 -19.57 -8.01
CA ALA A 273 3.75 -20.85 -7.93
C ALA A 273 4.38 -21.72 -6.84
N LYS A 274 3.59 -22.56 -6.19
CA LYS A 274 4.08 -23.50 -5.17
C LYS A 274 5.08 -24.50 -5.75
N GLN A 275 4.87 -24.92 -7.02
CA GLN A 275 5.76 -25.77 -7.78
C GLN A 275 6.10 -25.10 -9.11
N ASN A 276 7.35 -25.20 -9.51
CA ASN A 276 7.87 -24.62 -10.76
C ASN A 276 7.74 -23.09 -10.84
N GLY A 277 7.71 -22.39 -9.70
CA GLY A 277 7.84 -20.92 -9.66
C GLY A 277 9.21 -20.49 -10.19
N GLY A 278 9.28 -19.33 -10.87
CA GLY A 278 10.53 -18.89 -11.47
C GLY A 278 10.40 -17.74 -12.46
N ILE A 279 11.50 -17.49 -13.16
CA ILE A 279 11.54 -16.61 -14.33
C ILE A 279 11.33 -17.47 -15.58
N TYR A 280 10.35 -17.09 -16.36
CA TYR A 280 10.01 -17.73 -17.63
C TYR A 280 10.31 -16.80 -18.79
N ARG A 281 10.58 -17.40 -19.97
CA ARG A 281 10.78 -16.69 -21.23
C ARG A 281 9.99 -17.34 -22.35
N SER A 282 9.38 -16.51 -23.17
CA SER A 282 8.80 -16.86 -24.46
C SER A 282 9.58 -16.16 -25.57
N ASP A 283 9.74 -16.81 -26.72
CA ASP A 283 10.32 -16.26 -27.95
C ASP A 283 9.33 -16.29 -29.14
N ASP A 284 8.05 -16.60 -28.88
CA ASP A 284 6.97 -16.76 -29.86
C ASP A 284 5.69 -15.97 -29.48
N ALA A 285 5.84 -14.82 -28.82
CA ALA A 285 4.76 -13.95 -28.43
C ALA A 285 3.79 -14.62 -27.42
N GLY A 286 4.32 -15.46 -26.52
CA GLY A 286 3.60 -16.08 -25.43
C GLY A 286 2.94 -17.41 -25.77
N GLU A 287 3.10 -17.93 -26.99
CA GLU A 287 2.48 -19.22 -27.36
C GLU A 287 3.15 -20.42 -26.66
N SER A 288 4.44 -20.29 -26.32
CA SER A 288 5.15 -21.25 -25.46
C SER A 288 6.12 -20.56 -24.51
N TRP A 289 6.35 -21.20 -23.36
CA TRP A 289 7.18 -20.66 -22.29
C TRP A 289 8.20 -21.68 -21.78
N SER A 290 9.37 -21.22 -21.44
CA SER A 290 10.45 -22.02 -20.85
C SER A 290 10.87 -21.42 -19.50
N LEU A 291 10.95 -22.25 -18.46
CA LEU A 291 11.55 -21.88 -17.18
C LEU A 291 13.06 -21.70 -17.37
N ILE A 292 13.57 -20.50 -17.10
CA ILE A 292 14.98 -20.16 -17.33
C ILE A 292 15.75 -19.90 -16.04
N GLN A 293 15.05 -19.61 -14.93
CA GLN A 293 15.70 -19.34 -13.64
C GLN A 293 14.74 -19.63 -12.48
N THR A 294 15.27 -20.24 -11.39
CA THR A 294 14.49 -20.64 -10.21
C THR A 294 14.91 -19.91 -8.92
N ASP A 295 15.84 -18.97 -9.00
CA ASP A 295 16.28 -18.19 -7.84
C ASP A 295 15.13 -17.35 -7.26
N ARG A 296 14.67 -17.70 -6.06
CA ARG A 296 13.52 -17.06 -5.39
C ARG A 296 13.72 -15.58 -5.09
N ARG A 297 14.94 -15.08 -5.07
CA ARG A 297 15.22 -13.64 -4.91
C ARG A 297 14.65 -12.80 -6.06
N LEU A 298 14.40 -13.42 -7.22
CA LEU A 298 13.93 -12.76 -8.45
C LEU A 298 12.40 -12.76 -8.58
N TRP A 299 11.70 -13.71 -7.95
CA TRP A 299 10.27 -13.95 -8.18
C TRP A 299 9.45 -14.31 -6.92
N GLY A 300 10.11 -14.60 -5.80
CA GLY A 300 9.41 -14.90 -4.54
C GLY A 300 8.61 -13.70 -4.03
N ARG A 301 7.63 -13.95 -3.15
CA ARG A 301 6.71 -12.93 -2.62
C ARG A 301 5.79 -12.33 -3.70
N GLY A 302 5.23 -13.17 -4.58
CA GLY A 302 4.36 -12.74 -5.69
C GLY A 302 3.13 -11.94 -5.26
N GLY A 303 2.66 -12.07 -4.01
CA GLY A 303 1.62 -11.23 -3.44
C GLY A 303 2.01 -9.73 -3.44
N ASP A 304 3.26 -9.41 -3.12
CA ASP A 304 3.79 -8.04 -3.08
C ASP A 304 4.42 -7.64 -4.43
N PHE A 305 5.27 -8.51 -5.01
CA PHE A 305 6.13 -8.17 -6.14
C PHE A 305 5.95 -9.11 -7.31
N ALA A 306 5.85 -8.57 -8.50
CA ALA A 306 5.93 -9.34 -9.75
C ALA A 306 6.47 -8.47 -10.90
N GLU A 307 7.28 -7.47 -10.57
CA GLU A 307 7.78 -6.55 -11.58
C GLU A 307 8.90 -7.18 -12.39
N ILE A 308 8.72 -7.21 -13.71
CA ILE A 308 9.74 -7.59 -14.68
C ILE A 308 9.64 -6.68 -15.90
N ARG A 309 10.77 -6.11 -16.33
CA ARG A 309 10.84 -5.20 -17.48
C ARG A 309 11.98 -5.54 -18.40
N VAL A 310 11.74 -5.39 -19.70
CA VAL A 310 12.74 -5.59 -20.73
C VAL A 310 13.27 -4.24 -21.18
N HIS A 311 14.59 -4.15 -21.36
CA HIS A 311 15.21 -2.94 -21.88
C HIS A 311 14.68 -2.62 -23.30
N PRO A 312 14.23 -1.39 -23.58
CA PRO A 312 13.52 -1.08 -24.83
C PRO A 312 14.26 -1.41 -26.13
N LYS A 313 15.59 -1.30 -26.10
CA LYS A 313 16.46 -1.47 -27.29
C LYS A 313 17.23 -2.79 -27.32
N ASN A 314 17.19 -3.61 -26.25
CA ASN A 314 17.91 -4.88 -26.19
C ASN A 314 17.07 -5.95 -25.47
N PRO A 315 16.56 -6.98 -26.17
CA PRO A 315 15.70 -7.99 -25.60
C PRO A 315 16.38 -8.94 -24.59
N ASP A 316 17.71 -8.94 -24.51
CA ASP A 316 18.47 -9.76 -23.59
C ASP A 316 18.80 -9.04 -22.25
N ILE A 317 18.53 -7.73 -22.17
CA ILE A 317 18.64 -6.98 -20.92
C ILE A 317 17.27 -6.94 -20.24
N VAL A 318 17.21 -7.51 -19.02
CA VAL A 318 15.99 -7.68 -18.26
C VAL A 318 16.20 -7.23 -16.83
N PHE A 319 15.19 -6.63 -16.24
CA PHE A 319 15.18 -6.17 -14.84
C PHE A 319 14.03 -6.84 -14.10
N THR A 320 14.24 -7.20 -12.83
CA THR A 320 13.18 -7.61 -11.92
C THR A 320 13.17 -6.73 -10.68
N GLY A 321 11.96 -6.44 -10.16
CA GLY A 321 11.73 -5.85 -8.85
C GLY A 321 11.27 -6.89 -7.85
N ASN A 322 11.90 -6.94 -6.71
CA ASN A 322 11.56 -7.73 -5.53
C ASN A 322 12.05 -6.96 -4.29
N VAL A 323 12.44 -7.59 -3.19
CA VAL A 323 13.10 -6.90 -2.06
C VAL A 323 14.30 -6.06 -2.54
N ALA A 324 15.03 -6.54 -3.52
CA ALA A 324 16.00 -5.76 -4.27
C ALA A 324 15.68 -5.81 -5.77
N ALA A 325 16.21 -4.88 -6.55
CA ALA A 325 16.13 -4.93 -8.00
C ALA A 325 17.35 -5.67 -8.57
N TYR A 326 17.09 -6.52 -9.54
CA TYR A 326 18.10 -7.33 -10.23
C TYR A 326 18.10 -7.04 -11.72
N LYS A 327 19.25 -7.28 -12.34
CA LYS A 327 19.45 -7.12 -13.78
C LYS A 327 20.10 -8.37 -14.38
N SER A 328 19.65 -8.74 -15.56
CA SER A 328 20.30 -9.70 -16.46
C SER A 328 20.71 -9.00 -17.75
N SER A 329 21.76 -9.47 -18.42
CA SER A 329 22.17 -9.02 -19.76
C SER A 329 22.40 -10.17 -20.75
N ASP A 330 21.96 -11.38 -20.39
CA ASP A 330 22.13 -12.60 -21.19
C ASP A 330 20.81 -13.34 -21.44
N GLY A 331 19.70 -12.59 -21.47
CA GLY A 331 18.37 -13.14 -21.71
C GLY A 331 17.78 -13.88 -20.51
N GLY A 332 18.13 -13.45 -19.28
CA GLY A 332 17.57 -13.97 -18.05
C GLY A 332 18.29 -15.21 -17.48
N LYS A 333 19.44 -15.60 -18.02
CA LYS A 333 20.19 -16.78 -17.54
C LYS A 333 20.95 -16.49 -16.26
N THR A 334 21.65 -15.34 -16.21
CA THR A 334 22.40 -14.90 -15.04
C THR A 334 21.88 -13.54 -14.56
N TRP A 335 21.93 -13.31 -13.25
CA TRP A 335 21.40 -12.12 -12.62
C TRP A 335 22.37 -11.59 -11.56
N TRP A 336 22.42 -10.27 -11.46
CA TRP A 336 23.14 -9.58 -10.38
C TRP A 336 22.28 -8.47 -9.78
N SER A 337 22.59 -8.09 -8.54
CA SER A 337 21.92 -6.99 -7.85
C SER A 337 22.18 -5.69 -8.61
N PHE A 338 21.10 -4.98 -8.96
CA PHE A 338 21.15 -3.73 -9.70
C PHE A 338 20.93 -2.52 -8.80
N LYS A 339 20.00 -2.62 -7.86
CA LYS A 339 19.71 -1.63 -6.85
C LYS A 339 19.17 -2.31 -5.60
N GLY A 340 19.51 -1.75 -4.45
CA GLY A 340 19.05 -2.18 -3.14
C GLY A 340 19.20 -1.04 -2.14
N ALA A 341 19.04 -1.34 -0.84
CA ALA A 341 19.26 -0.38 0.23
C ALA A 341 20.68 0.25 0.18
N PRO A 342 20.87 1.49 0.65
CA PRO A 342 19.84 2.40 1.15
C PRO A 342 19.11 3.12 0.02
N GLY A 343 17.93 3.65 0.33
CA GLY A 343 17.12 4.44 -0.60
C GLY A 343 16.50 3.58 -1.70
N GLY A 344 15.92 2.46 -1.31
CA GLY A 344 15.20 1.55 -2.14
C GLY A 344 15.13 0.18 -1.50
N ASP A 345 13.93 -0.25 -1.22
CA ASP A 345 13.57 -1.56 -0.70
C ASP A 345 12.17 -1.89 -1.20
N ASP A 346 11.87 -3.18 -1.44
CA ASP A 346 10.58 -3.61 -1.94
C ASP A 346 10.14 -2.87 -3.23
N TYR A 347 10.66 -3.34 -4.37
CA TYR A 347 10.54 -2.68 -5.68
C TYR A 347 9.24 -3.09 -6.38
N HIS A 348 8.28 -2.15 -6.52
CA HIS A 348 6.95 -2.40 -7.07
C HIS A 348 6.84 -2.13 -8.57
N ARG A 349 7.48 -1.07 -9.06
CA ARG A 349 7.34 -0.62 -10.44
C ARG A 349 8.64 -0.08 -11.00
N LEU A 350 8.94 -0.46 -12.25
CA LEU A 350 10.02 0.11 -13.04
C LEU A 350 9.47 0.74 -14.32
N TRP A 351 9.72 2.02 -14.51
CA TRP A 351 9.58 2.68 -15.81
C TRP A 351 10.95 2.90 -16.43
N ILE A 352 11.11 2.57 -17.71
CA ILE A 352 12.33 2.80 -18.50
C ILE A 352 11.97 3.69 -19.68
N ASN A 353 12.67 4.79 -19.86
CA ASN A 353 12.45 5.67 -21.00
C ASN A 353 12.77 4.91 -22.32
N PRO A 354 11.80 4.75 -23.24
CA PRO A 354 12.01 3.98 -24.47
C PRO A 354 12.99 4.67 -25.44
N GLU A 355 13.11 6.00 -25.38
CA GLU A 355 14.02 6.78 -26.22
C GLU A 355 15.43 6.88 -25.62
N HIS A 356 15.49 7.02 -24.29
CA HIS A 356 16.70 7.16 -23.48
C HIS A 356 16.76 6.12 -22.36
N PRO A 357 17.08 4.84 -22.64
CA PRO A 357 16.97 3.75 -21.66
C PRO A 357 17.87 3.85 -20.42
N ASP A 358 18.86 4.73 -20.43
CA ASP A 358 19.65 5.06 -19.25
C ASP A 358 18.85 5.87 -18.21
N ILE A 359 17.69 6.41 -18.59
CA ILE A 359 16.76 7.08 -17.70
C ILE A 359 15.73 6.06 -17.24
N MET A 360 15.75 5.78 -15.93
CA MET A 360 14.84 4.82 -15.30
C MET A 360 14.26 5.40 -14.03
N PHE A 361 13.06 4.96 -13.69
CA PHE A 361 12.33 5.39 -12.52
C PHE A 361 11.77 4.19 -11.78
N PHE A 362 12.25 3.93 -10.57
CA PHE A 362 11.71 2.92 -9.67
C PHE A 362 10.77 3.53 -8.64
N ALA A 363 9.62 2.88 -8.44
CA ALA A 363 8.73 3.06 -7.29
C ALA A 363 8.94 1.91 -6.31
N VAL A 364 9.10 2.24 -5.03
CA VAL A 364 9.50 1.31 -3.97
C VAL A 364 8.79 1.64 -2.66
N ASP A 365 8.89 0.78 -1.64
CA ASP A 365 8.30 1.04 -0.33
C ASP A 365 8.90 2.27 0.37
N GLN A 366 10.11 2.64 0.05
CA GLN A 366 10.77 3.86 0.53
C GLN A 366 10.70 5.02 -0.49
N GLY A 367 9.59 5.13 -1.25
CA GLY A 367 9.34 6.21 -2.20
C GLY A 367 9.70 5.87 -3.64
N ALA A 368 10.48 6.73 -4.27
CA ALA A 368 10.85 6.56 -5.67
C ALA A 368 12.27 7.06 -5.93
N THR A 369 12.97 6.43 -6.87
CA THR A 369 14.33 6.83 -7.25
C THR A 369 14.49 6.87 -8.76
N ILE A 370 15.21 7.88 -9.26
CA ILE A 370 15.47 8.09 -10.68
C ILE A 370 16.97 7.96 -10.95
N THR A 371 17.32 7.27 -12.01
CA THR A 371 18.66 7.30 -12.60
C THR A 371 18.61 7.91 -13.99
N VAL A 372 19.68 8.59 -14.38
CA VAL A 372 19.87 9.17 -15.72
C VAL A 372 21.09 8.61 -16.43
N ASN A 373 21.74 7.60 -15.84
CA ASN A 373 23.00 7.04 -16.31
C ASN A 373 23.05 5.51 -16.19
N GLY A 374 21.92 4.85 -16.39
CA GLY A 374 21.80 3.39 -16.42
C GLY A 374 22.04 2.72 -15.06
N GLY A 375 21.71 3.41 -13.96
CA GLY A 375 21.81 2.87 -12.61
C GLY A 375 23.15 3.10 -11.91
N LYS A 376 24.07 3.89 -12.50
CA LYS A 376 25.35 4.21 -11.84
C LYS A 376 25.16 5.14 -10.64
N THR A 377 24.20 6.06 -10.73
CA THR A 377 23.77 6.93 -9.62
C THR A 377 22.26 7.08 -9.61
N TRP A 378 21.69 7.41 -8.44
CA TRP A 378 20.26 7.53 -8.21
C TRP A 378 19.92 8.84 -7.52
N SER A 379 18.72 9.38 -7.77
CA SER A 379 18.20 10.54 -7.03
C SER A 379 18.02 10.20 -5.55
N SER A 380 17.97 11.25 -4.73
CA SER A 380 17.66 11.10 -3.30
C SER A 380 16.20 10.69 -3.11
N TRP A 381 15.93 9.85 -2.14
CA TRP A 381 14.60 9.55 -1.61
C TRP A 381 14.26 10.43 -0.39
N LEU A 382 15.26 11.11 0.19
CA LEU A 382 15.09 11.99 1.36
C LEU A 382 14.56 13.40 1.01
N ASN A 383 14.14 13.62 -0.22
CA ASN A 383 13.54 14.88 -0.72
C ASN A 383 12.05 14.75 -1.04
N GLN A 384 11.45 13.58 -0.77
CA GLN A 384 10.04 13.33 -1.04
C GLN A 384 9.22 13.63 0.21
N PRO A 385 8.28 14.60 0.17
CA PRO A 385 7.56 15.07 1.35
C PRO A 385 6.37 14.17 1.68
N THR A 386 6.59 12.86 1.67
CA THR A 386 5.61 11.82 1.99
C THR A 386 6.11 10.94 3.12
N SER A 387 5.17 10.36 3.88
CA SER A 387 5.45 9.43 4.97
C SER A 387 4.18 8.67 5.33
N GLN A 388 4.25 7.36 5.35
CA GLN A 388 3.13 6.51 5.77
C GLN A 388 3.27 6.20 7.26
N MET A 389 2.43 6.85 8.08
CA MET A 389 2.40 6.66 9.52
C MET A 389 1.30 5.68 9.93
N TYR A 390 1.63 4.68 10.76
CA TYR A 390 0.63 3.77 11.33
C TYR A 390 -0.17 4.44 12.45
N HIS A 391 0.51 5.14 13.34
CA HIS A 391 -0.09 5.91 14.43
C HIS A 391 0.66 7.22 14.64
N VAL A 392 -0.02 8.19 15.22
CA VAL A 392 0.54 9.51 15.55
C VAL A 392 0.28 9.81 17.02
N ALA A 393 1.32 10.28 17.71
CA ALA A 393 1.25 10.78 19.07
C ALA A 393 1.93 12.16 19.16
N THR A 394 1.55 12.94 20.17
CA THR A 394 2.17 14.24 20.47
C THR A 394 2.63 14.28 21.92
N ASP A 395 3.64 15.11 22.20
CA ASP A 395 4.05 15.43 23.55
C ASP A 395 3.51 16.79 24.03
N ASN A 396 3.86 17.17 25.26
CA ASN A 396 3.41 18.40 25.91
C ASN A 396 4.43 19.55 25.84
N GLN A 397 5.46 19.46 24.99
CA GLN A 397 6.45 20.51 24.84
C GLN A 397 5.90 21.72 24.06
N PHE A 398 6.62 22.82 24.07
CA PHE A 398 6.37 23.95 23.18
C PHE A 398 7.68 24.37 22.48
N PRO A 399 7.76 24.26 21.16
CA PRO A 399 6.80 23.59 20.25
C PRO A 399 6.62 22.11 20.61
N TYR A 400 5.40 21.59 20.49
CA TYR A 400 5.18 20.16 20.71
C TYR A 400 5.82 19.34 19.59
N TRP A 401 6.15 18.11 19.89
CA TRP A 401 6.63 17.14 18.93
C TRP A 401 5.51 16.20 18.47
N VAL A 402 5.65 15.73 17.26
CA VAL A 402 4.80 14.72 16.64
C VAL A 402 5.64 13.47 16.42
N TYR A 403 5.14 12.32 16.84
CA TYR A 403 5.83 11.02 16.76
C TYR A 403 4.98 9.99 16.04
N GLY A 404 5.61 9.03 15.40
CA GLY A 404 4.92 7.88 14.82
C GLY A 404 5.85 6.84 14.25
N GLY A 405 5.35 5.60 14.14
CA GLY A 405 5.98 4.55 13.38
C GLY A 405 5.72 4.76 11.89
N GLN A 406 6.77 4.84 11.11
CA GLN A 406 6.70 4.99 9.65
C GLN A 406 7.00 3.66 8.97
N GLN A 407 6.15 3.25 8.07
CA GLN A 407 6.30 2.07 7.24
C GLN A 407 7.67 2.08 6.53
N GLU A 408 8.41 0.97 6.60
CA GLU A 408 9.77 0.71 6.03
C GLU A 408 10.91 1.59 6.56
N SER A 409 10.64 2.58 7.37
CA SER A 409 11.67 3.54 7.77
C SER A 409 11.86 3.66 9.28
N GLY A 410 11.13 2.87 10.08
CA GLY A 410 11.15 2.91 11.54
C GLY A 410 10.46 4.14 12.11
N ALA A 411 10.40 4.23 13.44
CA ALA A 411 9.69 5.30 14.10
C ALA A 411 10.50 6.61 14.13
N ILE A 412 9.80 7.72 14.02
CA ILE A 412 10.37 9.06 13.98
C ILE A 412 9.67 10.03 14.91
N GLY A 413 10.34 11.13 15.21
CA GLY A 413 9.77 12.31 15.84
C GLY A 413 10.22 13.60 15.12
N THR A 414 9.32 14.57 15.03
CA THR A 414 9.60 15.90 14.49
C THR A 414 8.94 16.99 15.33
N ALA A 415 9.62 18.11 15.53
CA ALA A 415 9.00 19.26 16.17
C ALA A 415 7.91 19.83 15.28
N SER A 416 6.80 20.30 15.86
CA SER A 416 5.72 20.94 15.11
C SER A 416 6.14 22.26 14.44
N ARG A 417 7.25 22.87 14.89
CA ARG A 417 7.86 24.07 14.31
C ARG A 417 9.37 23.98 14.39
N GLY A 418 10.06 24.32 13.30
CA GLY A 418 11.51 24.47 13.24
C GLY A 418 11.95 25.91 13.52
N ASN A 419 13.20 26.09 13.95
CA ASN A 419 13.78 27.39 14.24
C ASN A 419 13.97 28.28 13.00
N GLY A 420 14.03 27.69 11.81
CA GLY A 420 14.21 28.36 10.53
C GLY A 420 12.93 28.82 9.85
N GLY A 421 11.77 28.75 10.51
CA GLY A 421 10.46 29.12 9.94
C GLY A 421 9.82 28.02 9.08
N GLN A 422 10.55 26.97 8.75
CA GLN A 422 10.07 25.78 8.04
C GLN A 422 10.64 24.51 8.66
N ILE A 423 9.97 23.38 8.47
CA ILE A 423 10.48 22.06 8.84
C ILE A 423 11.31 21.49 7.68
N SER A 424 12.47 20.96 8.01
CA SER A 424 13.41 20.32 7.08
C SER A 424 13.85 18.96 7.63
N PHE A 425 14.68 18.24 6.88
CA PHE A 425 15.26 16.96 7.34
C PHE A 425 16.09 17.08 8.63
N ARG A 426 16.48 18.29 9.04
CA ARG A 426 17.22 18.56 10.29
C ARG A 426 16.32 18.60 11.52
N ASP A 427 15.01 18.74 11.31
CA ASP A 427 14.05 18.94 12.40
C ASP A 427 13.38 17.64 12.84
N TRP A 428 13.67 16.53 12.20
CA TRP A 428 13.17 15.21 12.60
C TRP A 428 14.30 14.24 12.93
N ILE A 429 14.02 13.28 13.83
CA ILE A 429 14.96 12.27 14.31
C ILE A 429 14.34 10.88 14.28
N GLY A 430 15.16 9.85 14.07
CA GLY A 430 14.78 8.47 14.38
C GLY A 430 14.69 8.27 15.89
N ILE A 431 13.66 7.59 16.37
CA ILE A 431 13.40 7.40 17.80
C ILE A 431 13.61 5.96 18.27
N GLY A 432 14.42 5.19 17.54
CA GLY A 432 14.89 3.89 17.99
C GLY A 432 13.82 2.82 18.21
N SER A 433 12.70 2.91 17.50
CA SER A 433 11.62 1.93 17.52
C SER A 433 11.31 1.45 16.10
N ASP A 434 10.55 0.36 15.98
CA ASP A 434 10.23 -0.27 14.71
C ASP A 434 9.12 0.48 13.94
N GLU A 435 8.89 0.07 12.70
CA GLU A 435 8.00 0.72 11.75
C GLU A 435 6.53 0.67 12.16
N TYR A 436 6.08 -0.42 12.77
CA TYR A 436 4.67 -0.62 13.16
C TYR A 436 4.33 -0.04 14.52
N ALA A 437 5.22 0.78 15.08
CA ALA A 437 5.12 1.24 16.45
C ALA A 437 3.92 2.17 16.70
N ALA A 438 3.11 1.84 17.70
CA ALA A 438 2.48 2.87 18.50
C ALA A 438 3.58 3.54 19.34
N VAL A 439 3.57 4.86 19.43
CA VAL A 439 4.60 5.65 20.12
C VAL A 439 3.96 6.41 21.28
N ALA A 440 4.56 6.30 22.47
CA ALA A 440 4.12 6.97 23.69
C ALA A 440 5.26 7.83 24.26
N PRO A 441 5.28 9.15 24.00
CA PRO A 441 6.22 10.05 24.67
C PRO A 441 5.88 10.14 26.16
N ASP A 442 6.92 10.13 27.01
CA ASP A 442 6.75 10.24 28.46
C ASP A 442 6.23 11.65 28.81
N PRO A 443 5.05 11.78 29.45
CA PRO A 443 4.44 13.07 29.74
C PRO A 443 5.21 13.89 30.80
N LYS A 444 6.09 13.26 31.56
CA LYS A 444 6.91 13.88 32.62
C LYS A 444 8.35 14.16 32.18
N ASN A 445 8.84 13.37 31.22
CA ASN A 445 10.19 13.53 30.69
C ASN A 445 10.18 13.44 29.15
N PRO A 446 10.11 14.58 28.45
CA PRO A 446 9.99 14.61 27.01
C PRO A 446 11.20 14.07 26.26
N ASP A 447 12.30 13.74 26.95
CA ASP A 447 13.46 13.09 26.36
C ASP A 447 13.30 11.55 26.27
N LEU A 448 12.34 10.99 27.00
CA LEU A 448 12.05 9.55 26.98
C LEU A 448 10.83 9.26 26.09
N ILE A 449 11.00 8.33 25.19
CA ILE A 449 9.95 7.91 24.25
C ILE A 449 9.88 6.38 24.25
N TYR A 450 8.67 5.87 24.39
CA TYR A 450 8.39 4.44 24.33
C TYR A 450 7.74 4.10 22.99
N GLY A 451 8.06 2.96 22.41
CA GLY A 451 7.45 2.58 21.13
C GLY A 451 7.70 1.14 20.74
N GLY A 452 6.91 0.66 19.77
CA GLY A 452 7.02 -0.65 19.18
C GLY A 452 6.85 -1.80 20.17
N ARG A 453 7.75 -2.76 20.10
CA ARG A 453 7.80 -3.89 21.04
C ARG A 453 8.42 -3.48 22.39
N ILE A 454 8.15 -2.27 22.79
CA ILE A 454 8.50 -1.53 23.99
C ILE A 454 10.01 -1.31 24.14
N MET A 455 10.53 -0.53 23.20
CA MET A 455 11.82 0.14 23.35
C MET A 455 11.61 1.47 24.06
N ARG A 456 12.45 1.78 25.05
CA ARG A 456 12.56 3.10 25.67
C ARG A 456 13.75 3.81 25.03
N PHE A 457 13.48 4.83 24.24
CA PHE A 457 14.49 5.66 23.58
C PHE A 457 14.74 6.95 24.36
N ASN A 458 16.00 7.35 24.51
CA ASN A 458 16.39 8.61 25.11
C ASN A 458 16.91 9.58 24.02
N LYS A 459 16.19 10.65 23.76
CA LYS A 459 16.54 11.66 22.74
C LYS A 459 17.88 12.33 22.99
N LYS A 460 18.29 12.55 24.25
CA LYS A 460 19.56 13.21 24.58
C LYS A 460 20.77 12.34 24.29
N THR A 461 20.67 11.05 24.53
CA THR A 461 21.80 10.13 24.39
C THR A 461 21.77 9.32 23.10
N GLY A 462 20.60 9.28 22.42
CA GLY A 462 20.37 8.45 21.24
C GLY A 462 20.31 6.94 21.54
N GLN A 463 20.19 6.56 22.81
CA GLN A 463 20.20 5.16 23.24
C GLN A 463 18.80 4.59 23.35
N SER A 464 18.65 3.33 22.94
CA SER A 464 17.44 2.52 23.09
C SER A 464 17.68 1.39 24.08
N GLN A 465 16.68 1.13 24.92
CA GLN A 465 16.66 0.02 25.87
C GLN A 465 15.38 -0.75 25.70
N ASN A 466 15.45 -2.08 25.57
CA ASN A 466 14.26 -2.94 25.63
C ASN A 466 13.75 -2.99 27.06
N VAL A 467 12.51 -2.55 27.25
CA VAL A 467 11.82 -2.53 28.56
C VAL A 467 10.49 -3.29 28.49
N ALA A 468 10.33 -4.17 27.52
CA ALA A 468 9.14 -5.02 27.37
C ALA A 468 8.97 -5.97 28.55
N PRO A 469 7.72 -6.39 28.86
CA PRO A 469 7.48 -7.42 29.87
C PRO A 469 8.28 -8.70 29.56
N GLU A 470 9.12 -9.15 30.50
CA GLU A 470 9.93 -10.36 30.30
C GLU A 470 9.07 -11.60 30.02
N ALA A 471 7.87 -11.65 30.59
CA ALA A 471 6.91 -12.73 30.38
C ALA A 471 6.51 -12.92 28.91
N LEU A 472 6.66 -11.92 28.04
CA LEU A 472 6.40 -12.05 26.58
C LEU A 472 7.31 -13.10 25.93
N ARG A 473 8.51 -13.29 26.45
CA ARG A 473 9.47 -14.29 25.94
C ARG A 473 8.98 -15.73 26.11
N SER A 474 7.98 -15.96 26.97
CA SER A 474 7.40 -17.30 27.18
C SER A 474 6.61 -17.83 25.98
N GLY A 475 6.24 -16.98 25.01
CA GLY A 475 5.36 -17.30 23.90
C GLY A 475 3.90 -17.54 24.28
N LYS A 476 3.52 -17.29 25.54
CA LYS A 476 2.12 -17.46 26.03
C LYS A 476 1.20 -16.32 25.61
N TYR A 477 1.77 -15.16 25.31
CA TYR A 477 1.01 -13.96 24.98
C TYR A 477 1.05 -13.72 23.47
N ARG A 478 -0.11 -13.45 22.90
CA ARG A 478 -0.26 -13.18 21.47
C ARG A 478 0.07 -11.73 21.18
N MET A 479 0.77 -11.51 20.09
CA MET A 479 1.18 -10.20 19.62
C MET A 479 1.03 -10.12 18.10
N LEU A 480 0.60 -8.96 17.61
CA LEU A 480 0.67 -8.55 16.21
C LEU A 480 1.79 -7.52 15.99
N ARG A 481 1.90 -7.01 14.76
CA ARG A 481 2.90 -6.00 14.41
C ARG A 481 2.64 -4.69 15.15
N THR A 482 1.39 -4.21 15.14
CA THR A 482 0.96 -2.96 15.76
C THR A 482 0.15 -3.25 17.01
N LEU A 483 0.64 -2.86 18.17
CA LEU A 483 -0.02 -3.05 19.46
C LEU A 483 -0.17 -1.71 20.18
N PRO A 484 -1.29 -1.48 20.91
CA PRO A 484 -1.52 -0.23 21.60
C PRO A 484 -0.53 -0.05 22.75
N LEU A 485 0.06 1.15 22.81
CA LEU A 485 0.98 1.59 23.85
C LEU A 485 0.69 3.06 24.15
N LEU A 486 0.33 3.40 25.39
CA LEU A 486 0.00 4.78 25.76
C LEU A 486 0.20 5.03 27.26
N PHE A 487 0.57 6.27 27.61
CA PHE A 487 0.48 6.73 28.98
C PHE A 487 -0.98 7.04 29.35
N HIS A 488 -1.35 6.72 30.57
CA HIS A 488 -2.68 7.00 31.11
C HIS A 488 -2.85 8.51 31.31
N PRO A 489 -3.89 9.15 30.74
CA PRO A 489 -4.02 10.61 30.80
C PRO A 489 -4.31 11.13 32.21
N ALA A 490 -4.94 10.35 33.13
CA ALA A 490 -5.18 10.73 34.51
C ALA A 490 -4.01 10.37 35.46
N ASP A 491 -3.10 9.47 35.05
CA ASP A 491 -1.88 9.14 35.80
C ASP A 491 -0.67 9.05 34.88
N PRO A 492 0.15 10.09 34.80
CA PRO A 492 1.30 10.17 33.91
C PRO A 492 2.45 9.20 34.26
N ASN A 493 2.37 8.43 35.35
CA ASN A 493 3.33 7.37 35.67
C ASN A 493 2.92 6.02 35.04
N MET A 494 1.63 5.88 34.73
CA MET A 494 1.07 4.63 34.25
C MET A 494 1.24 4.51 32.73
N LEU A 495 2.07 3.58 32.29
CA LEU A 495 2.16 3.18 30.89
C LEU A 495 1.39 1.87 30.70
N LEU A 496 0.46 1.86 29.75
CA LEU A 496 -0.39 0.74 29.35
C LEU A 496 0.11 0.11 28.06
N PHE A 497 0.03 -1.21 27.97
CA PHE A 497 0.40 -1.97 26.78
C PHE A 497 -0.59 -3.13 26.57
N GLY A 498 -1.08 -3.31 25.33
CA GLY A 498 -2.01 -4.37 24.95
C GLY A 498 -1.32 -5.54 24.22
N THR A 499 -1.65 -6.76 24.64
CA THR A 499 -1.45 -8.02 23.91
C THR A 499 -2.81 -8.70 23.80
N ASN A 500 -2.95 -10.00 24.04
CA ASN A 500 -4.27 -10.57 24.35
C ASN A 500 -4.74 -10.24 25.79
N VAL A 501 -3.84 -9.72 26.62
CA VAL A 501 -4.11 -9.17 27.95
C VAL A 501 -3.60 -7.73 28.04
N LEU A 502 -4.12 -6.97 28.98
CA LEU A 502 -3.67 -5.61 29.24
C LEU A 502 -2.57 -5.61 30.30
N TRP A 503 -1.48 -4.91 30.01
CA TRP A 503 -0.31 -4.72 30.88
C TRP A 503 -0.22 -3.30 31.38
N LYS A 504 0.31 -3.15 32.59
CA LYS A 504 0.59 -1.86 33.24
C LYS A 504 2.01 -1.85 33.79
N THR A 505 2.70 -0.72 33.67
CA THR A 505 3.91 -0.39 34.44
C THR A 505 3.79 1.00 35.06
N MET A 506 4.34 1.16 36.28
CA MET A 506 4.38 2.43 37.02
C MET A 506 5.80 2.99 37.15
N ASN A 507 6.80 2.29 36.60
CA ASN A 507 8.22 2.61 36.76
C ASN A 507 9.01 2.55 35.44
N GLY A 508 8.34 2.92 34.33
CA GLY A 508 9.00 3.05 33.04
C GLY A 508 9.44 1.73 32.41
N GLY A 509 8.74 0.65 32.72
CA GLY A 509 8.98 -0.68 32.15
C GLY A 509 9.96 -1.56 32.92
N GLU A 510 10.43 -1.14 34.12
CA GLU A 510 11.28 -2.00 34.96
C GLU A 510 10.49 -3.18 35.55
N LYS A 511 9.20 -2.97 35.83
CA LYS A 511 8.27 -4.00 36.29
C LYS A 511 6.93 -3.83 35.59
N TRP A 512 6.37 -4.95 35.10
CA TRP A 512 5.07 -5.00 34.46
C TRP A 512 4.11 -5.88 35.26
N GLU A 513 2.84 -5.49 35.26
CA GLU A 513 1.73 -6.22 35.86
C GLU A 513 0.66 -6.48 34.81
N ILE A 514 0.05 -7.66 34.83
CA ILE A 514 -1.13 -7.97 34.02
C ILE A 514 -2.34 -7.50 34.82
N ILE A 515 -3.17 -6.64 34.20
CA ILE A 515 -4.35 -6.06 34.83
C ILE A 515 -5.66 -6.50 34.20
N SER A 516 -5.64 -7.48 33.30
CA SER A 516 -6.86 -8.08 32.74
C SER A 516 -6.70 -9.58 32.52
N PRO A 517 -7.81 -10.36 32.45
CA PRO A 517 -7.78 -11.67 31.82
C PRO A 517 -7.47 -11.57 30.32
N ASP A 518 -7.46 -12.70 29.60
CA ASP A 518 -7.51 -12.69 28.13
C ASP A 518 -8.85 -12.09 27.69
N LEU A 519 -8.78 -10.95 26.97
CA LEU A 519 -9.96 -10.17 26.56
C LEU A 519 -10.50 -10.60 25.20
N THR A 520 -9.85 -11.54 24.52
CA THR A 520 -10.21 -11.98 23.18
C THR A 520 -11.19 -13.16 23.19
N ARG A 521 -11.80 -13.46 22.07
CA ARG A 521 -12.64 -14.68 21.94
C ARG A 521 -11.81 -15.93 22.12
N LYS A 522 -12.42 -16.97 22.71
CA LYS A 522 -11.75 -18.28 22.88
C LYS A 522 -11.45 -18.94 21.54
N GLN A 523 -12.32 -18.76 20.56
CA GLN A 523 -12.15 -19.21 19.18
C GLN A 523 -12.57 -18.05 18.27
N PRO A 524 -11.67 -17.50 17.45
CA PRO A 524 -12.01 -16.49 16.48
C PRO A 524 -12.89 -17.11 15.38
N GLU A 525 -13.96 -16.43 15.03
CA GLU A 525 -14.80 -16.79 13.90
C GLU A 525 -14.26 -16.13 12.62
N VAL A 526 -14.17 -16.89 11.54
CA VAL A 526 -13.85 -16.34 10.23
C VAL A 526 -15.05 -15.49 9.77
N PRO A 527 -14.87 -14.19 9.49
CA PRO A 527 -15.97 -13.33 9.08
C PRO A 527 -16.67 -13.83 7.81
N ALA A 528 -17.98 -13.66 7.75
CA ALA A 528 -18.78 -14.04 6.57
C ALA A 528 -18.34 -13.25 5.30
N SER A 529 -17.72 -12.08 5.46
CA SER A 529 -17.16 -11.26 4.38
C SER A 529 -16.06 -11.97 3.59
N VAL A 530 -15.41 -12.98 4.17
CA VAL A 530 -14.44 -13.84 3.45
C VAL A 530 -15.15 -14.74 2.41
N GLY A 531 -16.45 -14.98 2.57
CA GLY A 531 -17.25 -15.78 1.64
C GLY A 531 -16.79 -17.23 1.55
N ASP A 532 -16.86 -17.79 0.35
CA ASP A 532 -16.43 -19.17 0.08
C ASP A 532 -14.92 -19.33 -0.04
N PHE A 533 -14.20 -18.22 -0.04
CA PHE A 533 -12.75 -18.20 -0.19
C PHE A 533 -12.08 -18.42 1.18
N LYS A 534 -12.02 -19.67 1.61
CA LYS A 534 -11.36 -20.09 2.84
C LYS A 534 -10.11 -20.86 2.49
N THR A 535 -8.98 -20.48 3.06
CA THR A 535 -7.76 -21.29 3.00
C THR A 535 -7.77 -22.30 4.13
N GLU A 536 -7.09 -23.43 3.96
CA GLU A 536 -6.87 -24.42 5.02
C GLU A 536 -6.25 -23.77 6.27
N GLU A 537 -5.39 -22.76 6.08
CA GLU A 537 -4.83 -21.98 7.18
C GLU A 537 -5.89 -21.19 7.95
N MET A 538 -6.90 -20.64 7.28
CA MET A 538 -8.00 -19.91 7.94
C MET A 538 -8.86 -20.85 8.78
N GLU A 539 -9.10 -22.08 8.32
CA GLU A 539 -9.91 -23.06 9.03
C GLU A 539 -9.18 -23.70 10.23
N THR A 540 -7.86 -23.85 10.11
CA THR A 540 -7.00 -24.46 11.15
C THR A 540 -6.26 -23.43 12.00
N MET A 541 -6.57 -22.16 11.84
CA MET A 541 -5.84 -21.04 12.42
C MET A 541 -5.78 -21.13 13.94
N ARG A 542 -4.56 -21.00 14.47
CA ARG A 542 -4.37 -20.75 15.90
C ARG A 542 -5.00 -19.40 16.27
N GLN A 543 -5.59 -19.32 17.45
CA GLN A 543 -6.09 -18.08 18.01
C GLN A 543 -5.00 -17.00 17.92
N ARG A 544 -5.23 -15.93 17.15
CA ARG A 544 -4.29 -14.82 16.93
C ARG A 544 -4.78 -13.50 17.51
N ALA A 545 -6.06 -13.44 17.92
CA ALA A 545 -6.71 -12.25 18.41
C ALA A 545 -5.95 -11.55 19.54
N VAL A 546 -5.90 -10.22 19.47
CA VAL A 546 -5.21 -9.34 20.43
C VAL A 546 -6.07 -8.11 20.74
N ILE A 547 -5.71 -7.39 21.81
CA ILE A 547 -6.19 -6.03 22.04
C ILE A 547 -5.54 -5.14 20.97
N TYR A 548 -6.34 -4.48 20.16
CA TYR A 548 -5.88 -3.65 19.05
C TYR A 548 -6.03 -2.15 19.32
N ALA A 549 -6.92 -1.78 20.24
CA ALA A 549 -7.12 -0.40 20.68
C ALA A 549 -7.28 -0.33 22.19
N VAL A 550 -6.68 0.67 22.82
CA VAL A 550 -6.85 1.00 24.23
C VAL A 550 -7.10 2.49 24.36
N SER A 551 -8.10 2.85 25.17
CA SER A 551 -8.39 4.24 25.54
C SER A 551 -8.63 4.32 27.03
N ALA A 552 -7.86 5.15 27.71
CA ALA A 552 -7.99 5.38 29.16
C ALA A 552 -8.69 6.72 29.42
N SER A 553 -9.53 6.77 30.45
CA SER A 553 -10.30 7.97 30.82
C SER A 553 -9.38 9.07 31.36
N PRO A 554 -9.52 10.32 30.90
CA PRO A 554 -8.81 11.44 31.53
C PRO A 554 -9.41 11.87 32.88
N LEU A 555 -10.58 11.37 33.23
CA LEU A 555 -11.34 11.76 34.41
C LEU A 555 -11.24 10.74 35.55
N ASP A 556 -10.97 9.49 35.24
CA ASP A 556 -10.93 8.39 36.20
C ASP A 556 -9.86 7.38 35.81
N VAL A 557 -8.92 7.17 36.73
CA VAL A 557 -7.76 6.27 36.51
C VAL A 557 -8.15 4.79 36.36
N ASN A 558 -9.31 4.42 36.86
CA ASN A 558 -9.79 3.03 36.84
C ASN A 558 -10.59 2.71 35.57
N THR A 559 -10.99 3.73 34.81
CA THR A 559 -11.81 3.54 33.63
C THR A 559 -10.93 3.39 32.35
N ILE A 560 -10.83 2.17 31.84
CA ILE A 560 -10.06 1.84 30.63
C ILE A 560 -10.95 1.05 29.68
N TRP A 561 -10.96 1.44 28.41
CA TRP A 561 -11.59 0.72 27.32
C TRP A 561 -10.55 -0.07 26.53
N ALA A 562 -10.89 -1.30 26.16
CA ALA A 562 -10.06 -2.15 25.30
C ALA A 562 -10.89 -2.76 24.19
N GLY A 563 -10.51 -2.51 22.94
CA GLY A 563 -11.08 -3.11 21.74
C GLY A 563 -10.16 -4.18 21.18
N THR A 564 -10.72 -5.35 20.81
CA THR A 564 -9.97 -6.46 20.25
C THR A 564 -10.19 -6.56 18.73
N ASP A 565 -9.22 -7.08 18.01
CA ASP A 565 -9.29 -7.26 16.55
C ASP A 565 -10.27 -8.39 16.12
N ASP A 566 -10.76 -9.18 17.07
CA ASP A 566 -11.83 -10.15 16.87
C ASP A 566 -13.24 -9.62 17.24
N GLY A 567 -13.36 -8.28 17.42
CA GLY A 567 -14.64 -7.57 17.50
C GLY A 567 -15.27 -7.48 18.89
N LEU A 568 -14.50 -7.62 19.97
CA LEU A 568 -14.99 -7.37 21.32
C LEU A 568 -14.56 -5.98 21.82
N VAL A 569 -15.41 -5.36 22.64
CA VAL A 569 -15.10 -4.13 23.36
C VAL A 569 -15.36 -4.35 24.85
N HIS A 570 -14.36 -4.07 25.65
CA HIS A 570 -14.39 -4.20 27.10
C HIS A 570 -14.18 -2.86 27.78
N ILE A 571 -14.74 -2.74 28.96
CA ILE A 571 -14.50 -1.63 29.88
C ILE A 571 -14.21 -2.17 31.28
N THR A 572 -13.24 -1.58 31.98
CA THR A 572 -13.07 -1.77 33.42
C THR A 572 -13.34 -0.46 34.15
N ASN A 573 -13.77 -0.57 35.43
CA ASN A 573 -14.04 0.54 36.32
C ASN A 573 -13.38 0.29 37.69
N ASP A 574 -12.42 -0.61 37.80
CA ASP A 574 -11.75 -1.05 39.03
C ASP A 574 -10.22 -1.14 38.91
#